data_1c3d5e88ba701ffab42139ba0ae5a226
#
_entry.id   1c3d5e88ba701ffab42139ba0ae5a226
#
_cell.length_a   1.000
_cell.length_b   1.000
_cell.length_c   1.000
_cell.angle_alpha   90.00
_cell.angle_beta   90.00
_cell.angle_gamma   90.00
#
_symmetry.space_group_name_H-M   'P 1'
#
loop_
_entity.id
_entity.type
_entity.pdbx_description
1 polymer ?
#
loop_
_entity_poly.entity_id
_entity_poly.type
_entity_poly.pdbx_seq_one_letter_code
_entity_poly.pdbx_strand_id
1 'polypeptide(L)'
;TDIIIMREGLSLVRDELVRVLDALAGFSDKYKALPTLGFTHFQAAQLVTVGKRATLWMNELLLDLEEVEHRIAALKLLGCKGTTGTQASFLELFEGDHEKCKELDRRIAREMGFKGTVPVSGQTYSRKVDAAVLSTLSGIAQSACKFATDVRLLCHLTEVEEPFETKQ
;
A
#
# COMPACT_ATOMS: atom_id res chain seq x y z
N THR A 1 4.28 -6.50 -18.39
CA THR A 1 2.84 -6.50 -18.07
C THR A 1 2.61 -6.50 -16.58
N ASP A 2 3.10 -7.49 -15.80
CA ASP A 2 2.81 -7.66 -14.37
C ASP A 2 3.14 -6.41 -13.52
N ILE A 3 4.32 -5.81 -13.72
CA ILE A 3 4.74 -4.61 -12.98
C ILE A 3 3.80 -3.41 -13.23
N ILE A 4 3.24 -3.28 -14.43
CA ILE A 4 2.27 -2.23 -14.76
C ILE A 4 0.98 -2.47 -13.99
N ILE A 5 0.46 -3.69 -14.03
CA ILE A 5 -0.75 -4.11 -13.30
C ILE A 5 -0.58 -3.93 -11.79
N MET A 6 0.59 -4.32 -11.24
CA MET A 6 0.90 -4.12 -9.82
C MET A 6 0.90 -2.64 -9.44
N ARG A 7 1.49 -1.77 -10.25
CA ARG A 7 1.48 -0.32 -10.01
C ARG A 7 0.06 0.24 -10.01
N GLU A 8 -0.75 -0.14 -10.98
CA GLU A 8 -2.14 0.28 -11.09
C GLU A 8 -2.97 -0.23 -9.90
N GLY A 9 -2.84 -1.50 -9.54
CA GLY A 9 -3.51 -2.08 -8.39
C GLY A 9 -3.11 -1.41 -7.07
N LEU A 10 -1.81 -1.20 -6.84
CA LEU A 10 -1.33 -0.48 -5.65
C LEU A 10 -1.80 0.98 -5.63
N SER A 11 -1.93 1.64 -6.79
CA SER A 11 -2.47 3.00 -6.87
C SER A 11 -3.94 3.05 -6.47
N LEU A 12 -4.75 2.09 -6.87
CA LEU A 12 -6.14 1.97 -6.41
C LEU A 12 -6.21 1.79 -4.89
N VAL A 13 -5.39 0.91 -4.34
CA VAL A 13 -5.33 0.68 -2.88
C VAL A 13 -4.89 1.95 -2.14
N ARG A 14 -3.88 2.68 -2.64
CA ARG A 14 -3.46 3.97 -2.09
C ARG A 14 -4.63 4.96 -2.05
N ASP A 15 -5.36 5.08 -3.14
CA ASP A 15 -6.46 6.04 -3.24
C ASP A 15 -7.60 5.69 -2.27
N GLU A 16 -7.88 4.40 -2.05
CA GLU A 16 -8.84 3.97 -1.03
C GLU A 16 -8.33 4.22 0.41
N LEU A 17 -7.04 3.99 0.68
CA LEU A 17 -6.45 4.32 1.98
C LEU A 17 -6.60 5.82 2.29
N VAL A 18 -6.35 6.69 1.31
CA VAL A 18 -6.51 8.13 1.47
C VAL A 18 -7.96 8.49 1.81
N ARG A 19 -8.95 7.86 1.16
CA ARG A 19 -10.38 8.08 1.46
C ARG A 19 -10.73 7.64 2.87
N VAL A 20 -10.24 6.49 3.31
CA VAL A 20 -10.47 5.99 4.68
C VAL A 20 -9.83 6.93 5.71
N LEU A 21 -8.61 7.38 5.46
CA LEU A 21 -7.92 8.34 6.33
C LEU A 21 -8.67 9.67 6.44
N ASP A 22 -9.19 10.20 5.34
CA ASP A 22 -9.99 11.43 5.33
C ASP A 22 -11.27 11.26 6.14
N ALA A 23 -11.98 10.15 5.96
CA ALA A 23 -13.18 9.84 6.74
C ALA A 23 -12.88 9.71 8.24
N LEU A 24 -11.79 9.03 8.61
CA LEU A 24 -11.37 8.90 10.02
C LEU A 24 -10.89 10.24 10.59
N ALA A 25 -10.25 11.10 9.80
CA ALA A 25 -9.86 12.43 10.22
C ALA A 25 -11.07 13.29 10.58
N GLY A 26 -12.08 13.32 9.72
CA GLY A 26 -13.35 13.99 9.99
C GLY A 26 -14.07 13.44 11.23
N PHE A 27 -14.09 12.11 11.38
CA PHE A 27 -14.64 11.46 12.57
C PHE A 27 -13.85 11.84 13.85
N SER A 28 -12.53 11.79 13.79
CA SER A 28 -11.66 12.13 14.91
C SER A 28 -11.84 13.58 15.35
N ASP A 29 -11.89 14.52 14.42
CA ASP A 29 -12.12 15.94 14.71
C ASP A 29 -13.50 16.17 15.33
N LYS A 30 -14.55 15.54 14.78
CA LYS A 30 -15.93 15.65 15.31
C LYS A 30 -16.03 15.18 16.76
N TYR A 31 -15.32 14.12 17.14
CA TYR A 31 -15.43 13.49 18.46
C TYR A 31 -14.19 13.70 19.35
N LYS A 32 -13.35 14.67 19.03
CA LYS A 32 -12.11 14.96 19.78
C LYS A 32 -12.31 15.33 21.25
N ALA A 33 -13.49 15.88 21.58
CA ALA A 33 -13.84 16.28 22.93
C ALA A 33 -14.80 15.31 23.63
N LEU A 34 -15.26 14.24 22.96
CA LEU A 34 -16.18 13.27 23.56
C LEU A 34 -15.38 12.29 24.44
N PRO A 35 -15.56 12.34 25.79
CA PRO A 35 -14.82 11.46 26.68
C PRO A 35 -15.32 10.02 26.55
N THR A 36 -14.41 9.08 26.68
CA THR A 36 -14.68 7.65 26.74
C THR A 36 -13.63 6.94 27.57
N LEU A 37 -13.91 5.70 27.95
CA LEU A 37 -13.00 4.89 28.74
C LEU A 37 -11.94 4.23 27.84
N GLY A 38 -10.68 4.41 28.18
CA GLY A 38 -9.59 3.64 27.59
C GLY A 38 -9.46 2.27 28.27
N PHE A 39 -9.03 1.28 27.50
CA PHE A 39 -8.82 -0.08 27.96
C PHE A 39 -7.38 -0.50 27.77
N THR A 40 -6.83 -1.28 28.72
CA THR A 40 -5.57 -2.00 28.61
C THR A 40 -5.80 -3.42 29.09
N HIS A 41 -5.26 -4.42 28.40
CA HIS A 41 -5.50 -5.83 28.74
C HIS A 41 -7.00 -6.19 28.82
N PHE A 42 -7.82 -5.53 28.00
CA PHE A 42 -9.29 -5.63 28.04
C PHE A 42 -9.91 -5.23 29.38
N GLN A 43 -9.21 -4.41 30.17
CA GLN A 43 -9.68 -3.88 31.45
C GLN A 43 -9.77 -2.36 31.40
N ALA A 44 -10.70 -1.81 32.15
CA ALA A 44 -10.87 -0.36 32.29
C ALA A 44 -9.58 0.29 32.79
N ALA A 45 -9.14 1.33 32.11
CA ALA A 45 -7.94 2.08 32.46
C ALA A 45 -8.27 3.58 32.59
N GLN A 46 -7.60 4.44 31.84
CA GLN A 46 -7.77 5.89 31.94
C GLN A 46 -8.78 6.43 30.93
N LEU A 47 -9.36 7.58 31.24
CA LEU A 47 -10.18 8.33 30.32
C LEU A 47 -9.36 8.78 29.09
N VAL A 48 -9.97 8.68 27.94
CA VAL A 48 -9.50 9.17 26.66
C VAL A 48 -10.65 9.88 25.95
N THR A 49 -10.49 10.21 24.68
CA THR A 49 -11.62 10.67 23.85
C THR A 49 -11.87 9.71 22.68
N VAL A 50 -13.08 9.71 22.17
CA VAL A 50 -13.45 8.93 20.98
C VAL A 50 -12.58 9.33 19.79
N GLY A 51 -12.36 10.64 19.59
CA GLY A 51 -11.46 11.13 18.55
C GLY A 51 -10.03 10.62 18.70
N LYS A 52 -9.49 10.63 19.94
CA LYS A 52 -8.14 10.06 20.20
C LYS A 52 -8.07 8.57 19.90
N ARG A 53 -9.12 7.79 20.21
CA ARG A 53 -9.19 6.37 19.83
C ARG A 53 -9.09 6.20 18.30
N ALA A 54 -9.81 7.01 17.55
CA ALA A 54 -9.75 6.97 16.08
C ALA A 54 -8.35 7.32 15.53
N THR A 55 -7.61 8.22 16.16
CA THR A 55 -6.24 8.53 15.71
C THR A 55 -5.27 7.35 15.83
N LEU A 56 -5.53 6.36 16.67
CA LEU A 56 -4.71 5.14 16.73
C LEU A 56 -4.87 4.30 15.47
N TRP A 57 -6.10 4.13 14.98
CA TRP A 57 -6.37 3.46 13.72
C TRP A 57 -5.81 4.22 12.52
N MET A 58 -5.95 5.55 12.54
CA MET A 58 -5.37 6.41 11.50
C MET A 58 -3.86 6.27 11.42
N ASN A 59 -3.17 6.22 12.56
CA ASN A 59 -1.71 6.11 12.58
C ASN A 59 -1.22 4.81 11.93
N GLU A 60 -1.90 3.69 12.14
CA GLU A 60 -1.57 2.41 11.49
C GLU A 60 -1.78 2.51 9.96
N LEU A 61 -2.90 3.07 9.53
CA LEU A 61 -3.19 3.27 8.10
C LEU A 61 -2.25 4.30 7.44
N LEU A 62 -1.72 5.27 8.17
CA LEU A 62 -0.69 6.18 7.66
C LEU A 62 0.63 5.46 7.39
N LEU A 63 1.04 4.56 8.28
CA LEU A 63 2.22 3.70 8.06
C LEU A 63 2.01 2.79 6.85
N ASP A 64 0.81 2.25 6.67
CA ASP A 64 0.45 1.46 5.50
C ASP A 64 0.50 2.30 4.22
N LEU A 65 0.02 3.54 4.25
CA LEU A 65 0.08 4.46 3.11
C LEU A 65 1.52 4.77 2.70
N GLU A 66 2.40 5.06 3.65
CA GLU A 66 3.84 5.28 3.42
C GLU A 66 4.47 4.05 2.74
N GLU A 67 4.15 2.84 3.20
CA GLU A 67 4.68 1.60 2.61
C GLU A 67 4.13 1.37 1.19
N VAL A 68 2.85 1.65 0.92
CA VAL A 68 2.27 1.55 -0.44
C VAL A 68 2.96 2.53 -1.39
N GLU A 69 3.16 3.78 -0.98
CA GLU A 69 3.84 4.79 -1.79
C GLU A 69 5.30 4.40 -2.07
N HIS A 70 5.99 3.91 -1.03
CA HIS A 70 7.33 3.36 -1.18
C HIS A 70 7.34 2.21 -2.19
N ARG A 71 6.39 1.29 -2.09
CA ARG A 71 6.31 0.12 -2.97
C ARG A 71 6.06 0.52 -4.43
N ILE A 72 5.12 1.44 -4.68
CA ILE A 72 4.87 2.00 -6.01
C ILE A 72 6.14 2.62 -6.58
N ALA A 73 6.83 3.44 -5.79
CA ALA A 73 8.05 4.11 -6.20
C ALA A 73 9.24 3.17 -6.46
N ALA A 74 9.27 2.00 -5.81
CA ALA A 74 10.32 1.00 -5.94
C ALA A 74 10.14 0.07 -7.16
N LEU A 75 8.95 0.03 -7.78
CA LEU A 75 8.69 -0.82 -8.95
C LEU A 75 9.55 -0.39 -10.14
N LYS A 76 10.17 -1.36 -10.80
CA LYS A 76 10.99 -1.17 -12.00
C LYS A 76 10.54 -2.14 -13.08
N LEU A 77 10.58 -1.71 -14.34
CA LEU A 77 10.33 -2.59 -15.47
C LEU A 77 11.45 -3.63 -15.61
N LEU A 78 11.13 -4.76 -16.25
CA LEU A 78 12.13 -5.78 -16.60
C LEU A 78 13.22 -5.21 -17.51
N GLY A 79 12.84 -4.34 -18.44
CA GLY A 79 13.68 -3.86 -19.52
C GLY A 79 13.61 -4.71 -20.77
N CYS A 80 14.27 -4.28 -21.83
CA CYS A 80 14.39 -5.00 -23.09
C CYS A 80 15.51 -6.04 -23.00
N LYS A 81 15.14 -7.28 -22.71
CA LYS A 81 16.10 -8.39 -22.52
C LYS A 81 15.60 -9.62 -23.27
N GLY A 82 16.55 -10.46 -23.69
CA GLY A 82 16.26 -11.76 -24.31
C GLY A 82 15.80 -12.81 -23.30
N THR A 83 15.57 -14.01 -23.80
CA THR A 83 15.03 -15.15 -23.01
C THR A 83 15.91 -15.59 -21.83
N THR A 84 17.16 -15.20 -21.81
CA THR A 84 18.11 -15.50 -20.71
C THR A 84 18.48 -14.27 -19.88
N GLY A 85 17.82 -13.14 -20.14
CA GLY A 85 18.06 -11.88 -19.42
C GLY A 85 19.24 -11.07 -19.95
N THR A 86 19.78 -11.43 -21.13
CA THR A 86 20.84 -10.67 -21.81
C THR A 86 20.26 -9.69 -22.82
N GLN A 87 21.06 -8.72 -23.25
CA GLN A 87 20.74 -7.80 -24.35
C GLN A 87 21.50 -8.12 -25.63
N ALA A 88 21.98 -9.36 -25.80
CA ALA A 88 22.82 -9.76 -26.94
C ALA A 88 22.18 -9.45 -28.29
N SER A 89 20.89 -9.74 -28.46
CA SER A 89 20.17 -9.45 -29.71
C SER A 89 20.02 -7.97 -29.98
N PHE A 90 19.86 -7.13 -28.95
CA PHE A 90 19.81 -5.69 -29.09
C PHE A 90 21.21 -5.10 -29.37
N LEU A 91 22.24 -5.70 -28.77
CA LEU A 91 23.62 -5.27 -29.03
C LEU A 91 24.01 -5.57 -30.48
N GLU A 92 23.60 -6.71 -31.04
CA GLU A 92 23.77 -7.02 -32.45
C GLU A 92 23.02 -6.03 -33.34
N LEU A 93 21.75 -5.74 -33.01
CA LEU A 93 20.93 -4.75 -33.74
C LEU A 93 21.58 -3.36 -33.74
N PHE A 94 22.27 -3.00 -32.67
CA PHE A 94 22.97 -1.71 -32.52
C PHE A 94 24.46 -1.77 -32.88
N GLU A 95 24.87 -2.78 -33.66
CA GLU A 95 26.26 -2.91 -34.17
C GLU A 95 27.33 -2.84 -33.08
N GLY A 96 27.04 -3.42 -31.91
CA GLY A 96 27.95 -3.44 -30.77
C GLY A 96 27.92 -2.21 -29.86
N ASP A 97 26.99 -1.28 -30.07
CA ASP A 97 26.88 -0.04 -29.28
C ASP A 97 26.15 -0.31 -27.95
N HIS A 98 26.91 -0.50 -26.87
CA HIS A 98 26.39 -0.71 -25.53
C HIS A 98 25.59 0.47 -24.97
N GLU A 99 25.92 1.70 -25.34
CA GLU A 99 25.18 2.87 -24.84
C GLU A 99 23.80 2.97 -25.45
N LYS A 100 23.62 2.59 -26.70
CA LYS A 100 22.28 2.46 -27.31
C LYS A 100 21.43 1.40 -26.61
N CYS A 101 22.00 0.29 -26.20
CA CYS A 101 21.28 -0.71 -25.41
C CYS A 101 20.80 -0.15 -24.06
N LYS A 102 21.66 0.57 -23.35
CA LYS A 102 21.28 1.23 -22.08
C LYS A 102 20.25 2.35 -22.27
N GLU A 103 20.39 3.11 -23.36
CA GLU A 103 19.43 4.18 -23.66
C GLU A 103 18.06 3.62 -24.05
N LEU A 104 18.00 2.49 -24.75
CA LEU A 104 16.75 1.78 -25.02
C LEU A 104 15.99 1.48 -23.71
N ASP A 105 16.64 0.89 -22.71
CA ASP A 105 16.04 0.60 -21.42
C ASP A 105 15.58 1.88 -20.70
N ARG A 106 16.42 2.92 -20.68
CA ARG A 106 16.07 4.21 -20.07
C ARG A 106 14.86 4.87 -20.74
N ARG A 107 14.82 4.82 -22.07
CA ARG A 107 13.73 5.40 -22.87
C ARG A 107 12.42 4.67 -22.62
N ILE A 108 12.42 3.34 -22.64
CA ILE A 108 11.21 2.54 -22.37
C ILE A 108 10.72 2.80 -20.94
N ALA A 109 11.60 2.82 -19.96
CA ALA A 109 11.20 3.10 -18.58
C ALA A 109 10.52 4.47 -18.47
N ARG A 110 11.10 5.50 -19.09
CA ARG A 110 10.56 6.87 -19.11
C ARG A 110 9.20 6.94 -19.82
N GLU A 111 9.08 6.36 -21.01
CA GLU A 111 7.81 6.33 -21.78
C GLU A 111 6.68 5.61 -21.03
N MET A 112 7.03 4.59 -20.24
CA MET A 112 6.10 3.85 -19.40
C MET A 112 5.90 4.47 -18.01
N GLY A 113 6.52 5.61 -17.71
CA GLY A 113 6.39 6.31 -16.44
C GLY A 113 7.03 5.59 -15.26
N PHE A 114 8.14 4.85 -15.48
CA PHE A 114 8.92 4.20 -14.43
C PHE A 114 10.28 4.87 -14.25
N LYS A 115 10.84 4.78 -13.03
CA LYS A 115 12.16 5.35 -12.71
C LYS A 115 13.33 4.62 -13.37
N GLY A 116 13.08 3.40 -13.87
CA GLY A 116 14.13 2.61 -14.52
C GLY A 116 13.74 1.15 -14.71
N THR A 117 14.72 0.37 -15.10
CA THR A 117 14.62 -1.07 -15.29
C THR A 117 15.42 -1.84 -14.23
N VAL A 118 15.13 -3.13 -14.06
CA VAL A 118 15.95 -4.00 -13.20
C VAL A 118 17.33 -4.21 -13.86
N PRO A 119 18.43 -4.02 -13.12
CA PRO A 119 19.77 -4.08 -13.70
C PRO A 119 20.19 -5.51 -14.09
N VAL A 120 19.72 -6.50 -13.35
CA VAL A 120 20.03 -7.92 -13.56
C VAL A 120 18.75 -8.74 -13.46
N SER A 121 18.55 -9.60 -14.44
CA SER A 121 17.43 -10.55 -14.45
C SER A 121 17.76 -11.79 -15.29
N GLY A 122 17.00 -12.85 -15.14
CA GLY A 122 16.89 -13.91 -16.14
C GLY A 122 15.79 -13.56 -17.16
N GLN A 123 15.03 -14.55 -17.57
CA GLN A 123 13.86 -14.35 -18.45
C GLN A 123 12.80 -13.46 -17.81
N THR A 124 12.66 -13.55 -16.48
CA THR A 124 11.72 -12.75 -15.68
C THR A 124 12.47 -11.97 -14.60
N TYR A 125 11.83 -10.95 -14.04
CA TYR A 125 12.32 -10.28 -12.84
C TYR A 125 12.18 -11.20 -11.61
N SER A 126 12.86 -10.86 -10.52
CA SER A 126 12.83 -11.66 -9.28
C SER A 126 11.43 -11.66 -8.66
N ARG A 127 10.90 -12.83 -8.30
CA ARG A 127 9.64 -13.00 -7.58
C ARG A 127 9.64 -12.41 -6.17
N LYS A 128 10.78 -11.93 -5.69
CA LYS A 128 10.84 -11.10 -4.48
C LYS A 128 10.08 -9.78 -4.63
N VAL A 129 9.91 -9.27 -5.85
CA VAL A 129 9.08 -8.09 -6.11
C VAL A 129 7.61 -8.40 -5.81
N ASP A 130 7.11 -9.54 -6.31
CA ASP A 130 5.74 -9.99 -6.03
C ASP A 130 5.52 -10.21 -4.53
N ALA A 131 6.47 -10.89 -3.87
CA ALA A 131 6.42 -11.13 -2.43
C ALA A 131 6.40 -9.82 -1.62
N ALA A 132 7.15 -8.81 -2.04
CA ALA A 132 7.16 -7.50 -1.40
C ALA A 132 5.82 -6.76 -1.58
N VAL A 133 5.20 -6.83 -2.77
CA VAL A 133 3.86 -6.29 -3.01
C VAL A 133 2.82 -6.98 -2.12
N LEU A 134 2.86 -8.32 -2.06
CA LEU A 134 1.95 -9.09 -1.19
C LEU A 134 2.15 -8.77 0.29
N SER A 135 3.39 -8.56 0.74
CA SER A 135 3.68 -8.12 2.12
C SER A 135 3.04 -6.78 2.45
N THR A 136 3.15 -5.81 1.53
CA THR A 136 2.50 -4.50 1.68
C THR A 136 0.98 -4.64 1.82
N LEU A 137 0.34 -5.41 0.93
CA LEU A 137 -1.11 -5.68 1.01
C LEU A 137 -1.51 -6.42 2.28
N SER A 138 -0.68 -7.36 2.74
CA SER A 138 -0.88 -8.07 4.01
C SER A 138 -0.84 -7.14 5.21
N GLY A 139 0.05 -6.14 5.22
CA GLY A 139 0.12 -5.11 6.26
C GLY A 139 -1.22 -4.36 6.39
N ILE A 140 -1.73 -3.86 5.26
CA ILE A 140 -3.01 -3.16 5.21
C ILE A 140 -4.16 -4.06 5.72
N ALA A 141 -4.18 -5.32 5.31
CA ALA A 141 -5.19 -6.28 5.76
C ALA A 141 -5.12 -6.51 7.28
N GLN A 142 -3.93 -6.49 7.89
CA GLN A 142 -3.74 -6.60 9.33
C GLN A 142 -4.28 -5.37 10.06
N SER A 143 -4.01 -4.15 9.57
CA SER A 143 -4.55 -2.91 10.11
C SER A 143 -6.09 -2.90 10.04
N ALA A 144 -6.66 -3.30 8.90
CA ALA A 144 -8.10 -3.42 8.73
C ALA A 144 -8.73 -4.49 9.66
N CYS A 145 -8.07 -5.62 9.83
CA CYS A 145 -8.50 -6.69 10.74
C CYS A 145 -8.50 -6.21 12.21
N LYS A 146 -7.46 -5.49 12.61
CA LYS A 146 -7.38 -4.89 13.95
C LYS A 146 -8.50 -3.88 14.17
N PHE A 147 -8.69 -2.95 13.25
CA PHE A 147 -9.78 -1.97 13.29
C PHE A 147 -11.15 -2.65 13.46
N ALA A 148 -11.46 -3.63 12.61
CA ALA A 148 -12.73 -4.37 12.67
C ALA A 148 -12.90 -5.12 14.00
N THR A 149 -11.82 -5.69 14.54
CA THR A 149 -11.83 -6.38 15.83
C THR A 149 -12.06 -5.39 16.96
N ASP A 150 -11.39 -4.24 16.96
CA ASP A 150 -11.61 -3.19 17.97
C ASP A 150 -13.06 -2.70 17.96
N VAL A 151 -13.66 -2.46 16.78
CA VAL A 151 -15.06 -2.06 16.65
C VAL A 151 -15.99 -3.12 17.22
N ARG A 152 -15.79 -4.40 16.90
CA ARG A 152 -16.60 -5.51 17.46
C ARG A 152 -16.54 -5.56 18.99
N LEU A 153 -15.34 -5.40 19.55
CA LEU A 153 -15.18 -5.41 21.03
C LEU A 153 -15.84 -4.18 21.66
N LEU A 154 -15.75 -3.02 21.02
CA LEU A 154 -16.43 -1.81 21.48
C LEU A 154 -17.97 -1.93 21.40
N CYS A 155 -18.50 -2.57 20.37
CA CYS A 155 -19.93 -2.90 20.29
C CYS A 155 -20.37 -3.82 21.44
N HIS A 156 -19.57 -4.85 21.76
CA HIS A 156 -19.86 -5.74 22.90
C HIS A 156 -19.89 -4.99 24.22
N LEU A 157 -19.04 -3.97 24.39
CA LEU A 157 -19.01 -3.12 25.59
C LEU A 157 -20.03 -1.98 25.58
N THR A 158 -20.92 -1.93 24.58
CA THR A 158 -21.90 -0.83 24.38
C THR A 158 -21.26 0.56 24.26
N GLU A 159 -20.00 0.64 23.89
CA GLU A 159 -19.28 1.90 23.62
C GLU A 159 -19.62 2.51 22.24
N VAL A 160 -20.00 1.65 21.30
CA VAL A 160 -20.53 2.00 19.98
C VAL A 160 -21.69 1.06 19.62
N GLU A 161 -22.59 1.56 18.79
CA GLU A 161 -23.74 0.79 18.33
C GLU A 161 -23.86 0.90 16.81
N GLU A 162 -24.35 -0.15 16.17
CA GLU A 162 -24.72 -0.06 14.76
C GLU A 162 -25.99 0.79 14.61
N PRO A 163 -26.08 1.65 13.57
CA PRO A 163 -27.28 2.41 13.33
C PRO A 163 -28.47 1.46 13.05
N PHE A 164 -29.54 1.60 13.82
CA PHE A 164 -30.79 0.87 13.58
C PHE A 164 -31.46 1.42 12.32
N GLU A 165 -31.54 0.62 11.28
CA GLU A 165 -32.41 0.94 10.14
C GLU A 165 -33.85 0.64 10.50
N THR A 166 -34.67 1.68 10.68
CA THR A 166 -36.10 1.56 11.02
C THR A 166 -36.97 0.98 9.88
N LYS A 167 -36.38 0.48 8.82
CA LYS A 167 -37.04 -0.09 7.63
C LYS A 167 -36.58 -1.50 7.31
N GLN A 168 -36.40 -2.35 8.32
CA GLN A 168 -36.37 -3.80 8.12
C GLN A 168 -37.64 -4.42 8.65
#